data_c559949c740528b305863cadf5b539f1
#
_entry.id   c559949c740528b305863cadf5b539f1
#
_cell.length_a   1.000
_cell.length_b   1.000
_cell.length_c   1.000
_cell.angle_alpha   90.00
_cell.angle_beta   90.00
_cell.angle_gamma   90.00
#
_symmetry.space_group_name_H-M   'P 1'
#
loop_
_entity.id
_entity.type
_entity.pdbx_description
1 polymer ?
#
loop_
_entity_poly.entity_id
_entity_poly.type
_entity_poly.pdbx_seq_one_letter_code
_entity_poly.pdbx_strand_id
1 'polypeptide(L)'
;MYEDEVYVCPEDDGIVQRYVIAVFYFATGGDTWTRCGADKAHSSCDEANGEVRFLSAAHECQWYGISCDGVNSITKIAYEKNNLNGQIPDELSSLSSLTTLSLEKMSIRGTIPSSLGSLANLLSLDLDFNDLTGTIPPELGNIHGLKLLDLNDNRLSGSIDALAGFHHLLFAQLHHNKFSGPISLDLGDLMELRAVTLFGNDLTGSIPQSLCNNKVENGGTLQHLEVDCGGDSPDVECDCCTQCWTESPTSHPTYSPTPVPTALPTPVASAPPSISAAPTVKCNMDLVSRAVSLQSLLRDVSDPVSMVTEGSAQNRAWKWLLEEDEMFICPNDSNVIQRYVMAVFYHSTLGDSWFSCADNNNTPCPQGADTYRWLTGASECNWLGVDCDINGLVTGVIFGEFRDIYFTGCFCFLINFHHC
;
A
#
# COMPACT_ATOMS: atom_id res chain seq x y z
N MET A 1 30.41 -13.24 3.12
CA MET A 1 31.10 -12.20 3.90
C MET A 1 30.64 -10.89 3.29
N TYR A 2 29.46 -10.41 3.73
CA TYR A 2 28.94 -9.08 3.46
C TYR A 2 28.52 -8.53 4.82
N GLU A 3 29.41 -7.69 5.37
CA GLU A 3 29.14 -6.89 6.55
C GLU A 3 28.45 -5.61 6.06
N ASP A 4 27.13 -5.63 5.94
CA ASP A 4 26.36 -4.43 5.68
C ASP A 4 25.69 -3.99 6.99
N GLU A 5 26.54 -3.56 7.93
CA GLU A 5 26.09 -2.87 9.13
C GLU A 5 25.79 -1.42 8.80
N VAL A 6 24.60 -1.15 8.23
CA VAL A 6 24.07 0.21 8.27
C VAL A 6 23.35 0.38 9.61
N TYR A 7 24.08 0.86 10.60
CA TYR A 7 23.45 1.32 11.84
C TYR A 7 22.67 2.60 11.54
N VAL A 8 21.36 2.50 11.47
CA VAL A 8 20.49 3.68 11.37
C VAL A 8 20.06 4.03 12.79
N CYS A 9 20.55 5.14 13.32
CA CYS A 9 20.18 5.60 14.64
C CYS A 9 18.86 6.38 14.63
N PRO A 10 18.13 6.43 15.76
CA PRO A 10 16.88 7.19 15.87
C PRO A 10 16.98 8.67 15.51
N GLU A 11 18.18 9.21 15.58
CA GLU A 11 18.50 10.62 15.32
C GLU A 11 18.83 10.87 13.83
N ASP A 12 18.83 9.83 12.99
CA ASP A 12 19.06 9.97 11.55
C ASP A 12 17.79 10.47 10.86
N ASP A 13 17.83 11.67 10.32
CA ASP A 13 16.70 12.32 9.63
C ASP A 13 16.10 11.48 8.47
N GLY A 14 16.86 10.50 7.97
CA GLY A 14 16.45 9.61 6.85
C GLY A 14 15.76 8.31 7.27
N ILE A 15 15.66 7.99 8.57
CA ILE A 15 15.19 6.65 9.00
C ILE A 15 13.75 6.34 8.57
N VAL A 16 12.84 7.31 8.72
CA VAL A 16 11.42 7.15 8.34
C VAL A 16 11.33 6.90 6.84
N GLN A 17 12.07 7.69 6.06
CA GLN A 17 12.14 7.58 4.62
C GLN A 17 12.64 6.20 4.18
N ARG A 18 13.77 5.74 4.75
CA ARG A 18 14.33 4.41 4.47
C ARG A 18 13.37 3.28 4.83
N TYR A 19 12.68 3.39 5.96
CA TYR A 19 11.64 2.44 6.38
C TYR A 19 10.48 2.40 5.36
N VAL A 20 9.93 3.56 5.00
CA VAL A 20 8.82 3.67 4.04
C VAL A 20 9.17 3.01 2.71
N ILE A 21 10.39 3.22 2.22
CA ILE A 21 10.85 2.61 0.97
C ILE A 21 11.08 1.10 1.12
N ALA A 22 11.50 0.62 2.29
CA ALA A 22 11.59 -0.81 2.55
C ALA A 22 10.17 -1.44 2.59
N VAL A 23 9.19 -0.80 3.23
CA VAL A 23 7.78 -1.24 3.20
C VAL A 23 7.27 -1.28 1.76
N PHE A 24 7.54 -0.25 0.95
CA PHE A 24 7.19 -0.22 -0.46
C PHE A 24 7.78 -1.43 -1.22
N TYR A 25 9.06 -1.75 -1.00
CA TYR A 25 9.72 -2.91 -1.60
C TYR A 25 8.94 -4.21 -1.30
N PHE A 26 8.67 -4.49 -0.03
CA PHE A 26 7.97 -5.71 0.37
C PHE A 26 6.50 -5.73 -0.06
N ALA A 27 5.79 -4.61 0.04
CA ALA A 27 4.38 -4.48 -0.36
C ALA A 27 4.18 -4.70 -1.88
N THR A 28 5.19 -4.42 -2.69
CA THR A 28 5.16 -4.57 -4.14
C THR A 28 5.92 -5.79 -4.66
N GLY A 29 6.20 -6.77 -3.77
CA GLY A 29 6.84 -8.03 -4.13
C GLY A 29 8.28 -7.86 -4.62
N GLY A 30 9.08 -7.07 -3.89
CA GLY A 30 10.43 -6.66 -4.27
C GLY A 30 11.37 -7.80 -4.69
N ASP A 31 11.22 -8.98 -4.10
CA ASP A 31 12.02 -10.18 -4.46
C ASP A 31 11.72 -10.68 -5.89
N THR A 32 10.59 -10.26 -6.46
CA THR A 32 10.22 -10.59 -7.85
C THR A 32 10.56 -9.49 -8.84
N TRP A 33 11.12 -8.36 -8.39
CA TRP A 33 11.51 -7.28 -9.27
C TRP A 33 12.57 -7.73 -10.26
N THR A 34 12.39 -7.39 -11.51
CA THR A 34 13.31 -7.80 -12.59
C THR A 34 14.60 -6.98 -12.63
N ARG A 35 14.57 -5.75 -12.09
CA ARG A 35 15.71 -4.84 -12.09
C ARG A 35 15.98 -4.28 -10.70
N CYS A 36 17.22 -4.42 -10.26
CA CYS A 36 17.77 -3.88 -9.02
C CYS A 36 16.98 -4.19 -7.73
N GLY A 37 16.19 -5.27 -7.69
CA GLY A 37 15.69 -5.82 -6.44
C GLY A 37 16.82 -6.31 -5.55
N ALA A 38 16.56 -6.53 -4.27
CA ALA A 38 17.58 -7.01 -3.33
C ALA A 38 18.07 -8.42 -3.67
N ASP A 39 17.20 -9.28 -4.20
CA ASP A 39 17.56 -10.64 -4.61
C ASP A 39 18.40 -10.65 -5.90
N LYS A 40 19.69 -11.00 -5.74
CA LYS A 40 20.64 -11.08 -6.85
C LYS A 40 20.38 -12.26 -7.79
N ALA A 41 19.67 -13.27 -7.34
CA ALA A 41 19.40 -14.47 -8.14
C ALA A 41 18.28 -14.24 -9.19
N HIS A 42 17.32 -13.37 -8.88
CA HIS A 42 16.16 -13.14 -9.70
C HIS A 42 16.08 -11.74 -10.34
N SER A 43 17.00 -10.83 -9.94
CA SER A 43 16.98 -9.43 -10.38
C SER A 43 18.31 -9.02 -11.00
N SER A 44 18.28 -8.51 -12.24
CA SER A 44 19.42 -7.89 -12.88
C SER A 44 19.64 -6.48 -12.31
N CYS A 45 20.90 -6.03 -12.21
CA CYS A 45 21.24 -4.66 -11.84
C CYS A 45 22.57 -4.29 -12.48
N ASP A 46 22.61 -3.18 -13.19
CA ASP A 46 23.82 -2.73 -13.89
C ASP A 46 24.74 -1.93 -12.96
N GLU A 47 25.27 -2.63 -11.95
CA GLU A 47 26.16 -2.04 -10.94
C GLU A 47 27.43 -1.44 -11.56
N ALA A 48 27.85 -1.94 -12.73
CA ALA A 48 29.00 -1.41 -13.45
C ALA A 48 28.76 0.00 -14.01
N ASN A 49 27.49 0.34 -14.31
CA ASN A 49 27.05 1.65 -14.74
C ASN A 49 26.40 2.48 -13.62
N GLY A 50 26.60 2.07 -12.37
CA GLY A 50 26.21 2.86 -11.20
C GLY A 50 24.79 2.63 -10.70
N GLU A 51 24.08 1.58 -11.17
CA GLU A 51 22.81 1.20 -10.56
C GLU A 51 23.06 0.55 -9.20
N VAL A 52 22.25 0.94 -8.22
CA VAL A 52 22.35 0.46 -6.85
C VAL A 52 21.10 -0.33 -6.48
N ARG A 53 21.30 -1.54 -5.92
CA ARG A 53 20.23 -2.42 -5.51
C ARG A 53 19.45 -1.86 -4.34
N PHE A 54 18.17 -2.18 -4.33
CA PHE A 54 17.30 -1.98 -3.18
C PHE A 54 17.83 -2.71 -1.95
N LEU A 55 17.53 -2.18 -0.78
CA LEU A 55 17.91 -2.72 0.54
C LEU A 55 19.43 -2.98 0.67
N SER A 56 20.25 -2.35 -0.17
CA SER A 56 21.71 -2.39 -0.01
C SER A 56 22.16 -1.42 1.09
N ALA A 57 23.45 -1.51 1.48
CA ALA A 57 24.07 -0.60 2.44
C ALA A 57 24.16 0.86 1.95
N ALA A 58 23.96 1.11 0.67
CA ALA A 58 23.94 2.45 0.13
C ALA A 58 22.78 3.27 0.68
N HIS A 59 22.93 4.59 0.68
CA HIS A 59 21.83 5.49 1.00
C HIS A 59 20.67 5.28 0.02
N GLU A 60 19.41 5.27 0.49
CA GLU A 60 18.23 5.00 -0.34
C GLU A 60 18.09 5.95 -1.53
N CYS A 61 18.63 7.16 -1.45
CA CYS A 61 18.68 8.09 -2.58
C CYS A 61 19.54 7.60 -3.75
N GLN A 62 20.33 6.55 -3.55
CA GLN A 62 21.13 5.92 -4.59
C GLN A 62 20.46 4.67 -5.16
N TRP A 63 19.42 4.16 -4.51
CA TRP A 63 18.73 2.96 -4.97
C TRP A 63 18.02 3.22 -6.30
N TYR A 64 18.06 2.22 -7.16
CA TYR A 64 17.45 2.30 -8.48
C TYR A 64 15.97 2.75 -8.40
N GLY A 65 15.61 3.74 -9.21
CA GLY A 65 14.25 4.28 -9.27
C GLY A 65 13.92 5.34 -8.21
N ILE A 66 14.84 5.62 -7.27
CA ILE A 66 14.68 6.66 -6.25
C ILE A 66 15.48 7.90 -6.64
N SER A 67 14.94 9.08 -6.40
CA SER A 67 15.68 10.35 -6.50
C SER A 67 15.37 11.22 -5.30
N CYS A 68 16.37 11.96 -4.85
CA CYS A 68 16.25 12.87 -3.71
C CYS A 68 16.63 14.30 -4.10
N ASP A 69 16.28 15.24 -3.23
CA ASP A 69 16.75 16.64 -3.29
C ASP A 69 18.15 16.81 -2.67
N GLY A 70 18.59 18.07 -2.58
CA GLY A 70 19.91 18.42 -2.04
C GLY A 70 20.09 18.21 -0.53
N VAL A 71 19.01 17.84 0.18
CA VAL A 71 19.00 17.51 1.62
C VAL A 71 18.66 16.05 1.86
N ASN A 72 18.75 15.22 0.82
CA ASN A 72 18.49 13.78 0.83
C ASN A 72 17.02 13.38 1.12
N SER A 73 16.05 14.26 0.92
CA SER A 73 14.63 13.88 0.98
C SER A 73 14.18 13.26 -0.33
N ILE A 74 13.47 12.14 -0.30
CA ILE A 74 12.94 11.48 -1.50
C ILE A 74 11.91 12.37 -2.18
N THR A 75 12.20 12.72 -3.43
CA THR A 75 11.33 13.54 -4.29
C THR A 75 10.72 12.77 -5.43
N LYS A 76 11.29 11.62 -5.79
CA LYS A 76 10.80 10.81 -6.90
C LYS A 76 10.95 9.33 -6.63
N ILE A 77 9.89 8.58 -6.93
CA ILE A 77 9.86 7.14 -7.05
C ILE A 77 9.37 6.83 -8.46
N ALA A 78 10.18 6.17 -9.29
CA ALA A 78 9.81 5.88 -10.67
C ALA A 78 10.31 4.51 -11.14
N TYR A 79 9.37 3.68 -11.52
CA TYR A 79 9.61 2.35 -12.10
C TYR A 79 8.73 2.15 -13.32
N GLU A 80 9.29 1.57 -14.37
CA GLU A 80 8.58 1.10 -15.56
C GLU A 80 8.97 -0.35 -15.84
N LYS A 81 7.98 -1.23 -16.01
CA LYS A 81 8.19 -2.64 -16.40
C LYS A 81 9.14 -3.43 -15.49
N ASN A 82 9.09 -3.19 -14.20
CA ASN A 82 9.98 -3.82 -13.22
C ASN A 82 9.35 -5.01 -12.47
N ASN A 83 8.21 -5.50 -12.94
CA ASN A 83 7.47 -6.62 -12.33
C ASN A 83 7.06 -6.38 -10.86
N LEU A 84 6.78 -5.12 -10.50
CA LEU A 84 6.18 -4.83 -9.21
C LEU A 84 4.78 -5.46 -9.17
N ASN A 85 4.50 -6.18 -8.09
CA ASN A 85 3.19 -6.79 -7.86
C ASN A 85 2.82 -6.63 -6.38
N GLY A 86 1.53 -6.63 -6.07
CA GLY A 86 1.06 -6.37 -4.70
C GLY A 86 0.27 -5.09 -4.63
N GLN A 87 0.44 -4.29 -3.60
CA GLN A 87 -0.37 -3.09 -3.35
C GLN A 87 0.52 -1.88 -3.06
N ILE A 88 -0.01 -0.69 -3.31
CA ILE A 88 0.63 0.58 -2.91
C ILE A 88 0.43 0.72 -1.39
N PRO A 89 1.50 0.81 -0.59
CA PRO A 89 1.35 0.93 0.86
C PRO A 89 0.99 2.35 1.29
N ASP A 90 0.18 2.46 2.34
CA ASP A 90 -0.24 3.74 2.93
C ASP A 90 0.93 4.57 3.44
N GLU A 91 1.99 3.91 3.87
CA GLU A 91 3.20 4.52 4.41
C GLU A 91 3.90 5.47 3.43
N LEU A 92 3.69 5.30 2.11
CA LEU A 92 4.21 6.25 1.11
C LEU A 92 3.77 7.69 1.37
N SER A 93 2.63 7.87 2.01
CA SER A 93 2.09 9.17 2.42
C SER A 93 3.01 9.95 3.39
N SER A 94 3.94 9.28 4.06
CA SER A 94 4.93 9.88 4.94
C SER A 94 6.10 10.56 4.20
N LEU A 95 6.23 10.33 2.88
CA LEU A 95 7.25 10.97 2.06
C LEU A 95 6.81 12.38 1.62
N SER A 96 6.73 13.31 2.57
CA SER A 96 6.16 14.64 2.35
C SER A 96 6.85 15.49 1.27
N SER A 97 8.09 15.18 0.91
CA SER A 97 8.85 15.83 -0.17
C SER A 97 8.61 15.20 -1.55
N LEU A 98 7.79 14.15 -1.65
CA LEU A 98 7.55 13.44 -2.89
C LEU A 98 6.83 14.34 -3.91
N THR A 99 7.42 14.50 -5.09
CA THR A 99 6.86 15.26 -6.22
C THR A 99 6.41 14.37 -7.37
N THR A 100 6.96 13.16 -7.46
CA THR A 100 6.65 12.22 -8.54
C THR A 100 6.54 10.80 -8.00
N LEU A 101 5.39 10.18 -8.21
CA LEU A 101 5.17 8.75 -8.03
C LEU A 101 4.74 8.17 -9.38
N SER A 102 5.61 7.37 -10.00
CA SER A 102 5.36 6.71 -11.29
C SER A 102 5.65 5.22 -11.16
N LEU A 103 4.62 4.41 -11.36
CA LEU A 103 4.65 2.95 -11.25
C LEU A 103 3.97 2.36 -12.48
N GLU A 104 4.60 2.51 -13.65
CA GLU A 104 4.04 2.22 -14.96
C GLU A 104 4.23 0.76 -15.40
N LYS A 105 3.21 0.18 -16.01
CA LYS A 105 3.29 -1.14 -16.67
C LYS A 105 3.76 -2.24 -15.73
N MET A 106 3.07 -2.34 -14.60
CA MET A 106 3.31 -3.31 -13.53
C MET A 106 2.14 -4.29 -13.37
N SER A 107 2.10 -4.97 -12.24
CA SER A 107 0.97 -5.83 -11.83
C SER A 107 0.46 -5.42 -10.45
N ILE A 108 0.49 -4.12 -10.16
CA ILE A 108 0.02 -3.57 -8.89
C ILE A 108 -1.51 -3.67 -8.85
N ARG A 109 -2.01 -4.14 -7.72
CA ARG A 109 -3.44 -4.43 -7.50
C ARG A 109 -3.93 -3.76 -6.21
N GLY A 110 -5.20 -3.93 -5.91
CA GLY A 110 -5.85 -3.26 -4.78
C GLY A 110 -6.33 -1.87 -5.16
N THR A 111 -6.53 -1.01 -4.19
CA THR A 111 -7.03 0.34 -4.38
C THR A 111 -5.91 1.37 -4.34
N ILE A 112 -6.16 2.55 -4.88
CA ILE A 112 -5.29 3.71 -4.65
C ILE A 112 -5.50 4.14 -3.19
N PRO A 113 -4.46 4.21 -2.34
CA PRO A 113 -4.61 4.63 -0.95
C PRO A 113 -5.08 6.07 -0.83
N SER A 114 -6.10 6.32 -0.01
CA SER A 114 -6.59 7.69 0.26
C SER A 114 -5.54 8.54 1.00
N SER A 115 -4.65 7.89 1.76
CA SER A 115 -3.53 8.51 2.45
C SER A 115 -2.58 9.28 1.53
N LEU A 116 -2.47 8.89 0.23
CA LEU A 116 -1.67 9.63 -0.75
C LEU A 116 -2.15 11.08 -0.92
N GLY A 117 -3.41 11.39 -0.57
CA GLY A 117 -3.93 12.75 -0.55
C GLY A 117 -3.21 13.72 0.40
N SER A 118 -2.39 13.21 1.33
CA SER A 118 -1.53 14.03 2.20
C SER A 118 -0.22 14.50 1.55
N LEU A 119 0.12 13.98 0.36
CA LEU A 119 1.33 14.34 -0.38
C LEU A 119 1.18 15.71 -1.07
N ALA A 120 1.18 16.78 -0.29
CA ALA A 120 0.88 18.14 -0.76
C ALA A 120 1.85 18.64 -1.86
N ASN A 121 3.05 18.06 -1.96
CA ASN A 121 4.06 18.43 -2.94
C ASN A 121 4.01 17.57 -4.22
N LEU A 122 3.11 16.59 -4.31
CA LEU A 122 3.02 15.71 -5.47
C LEU A 122 2.54 16.48 -6.70
N LEU A 123 3.29 16.40 -7.78
CA LEU A 123 3.03 17.04 -9.06
C LEU A 123 2.62 16.04 -10.15
N SER A 124 3.06 14.79 -10.01
CA SER A 124 2.81 13.72 -10.97
C SER A 124 2.50 12.43 -10.24
N LEU A 125 1.31 11.89 -10.52
CA LEU A 125 0.88 10.56 -10.12
C LEU A 125 0.58 9.76 -11.38
N ASP A 126 1.42 8.76 -11.64
CA ASP A 126 1.35 7.91 -12.81
C ASP A 126 1.33 6.44 -12.38
N LEU A 127 0.19 5.80 -12.59
CA LEU A 127 -0.10 4.42 -12.20
C LEU A 127 -0.68 3.63 -13.40
N ASP A 128 -0.30 4.01 -14.61
CA ASP A 128 -0.84 3.43 -15.84
C ASP A 128 -0.50 1.93 -15.98
N PHE A 129 -1.30 1.22 -16.76
CA PHE A 129 -1.08 -0.20 -17.08
C PHE A 129 -0.81 -1.06 -15.84
N ASN A 130 -1.78 -1.10 -14.92
CA ASN A 130 -1.77 -1.90 -13.70
C ASN A 130 -3.10 -2.67 -13.54
N ASP A 131 -3.27 -3.38 -12.42
CA ASP A 131 -4.49 -4.11 -12.06
C ASP A 131 -5.28 -3.41 -10.92
N LEU A 132 -5.14 -2.08 -10.79
CA LEU A 132 -5.80 -1.30 -9.75
C LEU A 132 -7.32 -1.35 -9.85
N THR A 133 -8.00 -1.39 -8.71
CA THR A 133 -9.45 -1.48 -8.56
C THR A 133 -9.97 -0.40 -7.60
N GLY A 134 -11.28 -0.32 -7.43
CA GLY A 134 -11.91 0.69 -6.58
C GLY A 134 -12.07 2.03 -7.29
N THR A 135 -12.15 3.11 -6.54
CA THR A 135 -12.42 4.46 -7.03
C THR A 135 -11.18 5.35 -6.95
N ILE A 136 -11.22 6.50 -7.59
CA ILE A 136 -10.29 7.60 -7.28
C ILE A 136 -10.68 8.14 -5.90
N PRO A 137 -9.82 8.03 -4.87
CA PRO A 137 -10.13 8.56 -3.55
C PRO A 137 -10.35 10.08 -3.60
N PRO A 138 -11.45 10.61 -3.04
CA PRO A 138 -11.67 12.05 -2.99
C PRO A 138 -10.56 12.83 -2.30
N GLU A 139 -9.87 12.20 -1.36
CA GLU A 139 -8.74 12.78 -0.62
C GLU A 139 -7.58 13.18 -1.52
N LEU A 140 -7.42 12.51 -2.68
CA LEU A 140 -6.41 12.92 -3.67
C LEU A 140 -6.63 14.35 -4.17
N GLY A 141 -7.88 14.85 -4.15
CA GLY A 141 -8.20 16.24 -4.47
C GLY A 141 -7.51 17.27 -3.54
N ASN A 142 -7.00 16.86 -2.39
CA ASN A 142 -6.19 17.72 -1.52
C ASN A 142 -4.78 17.98 -2.07
N ILE A 143 -4.35 17.25 -3.10
CA ILE A 143 -3.07 17.46 -3.77
C ILE A 143 -3.22 18.63 -4.75
N HIS A 144 -3.33 19.83 -4.24
CA HIS A 144 -3.65 21.02 -5.05
C HIS A 144 -2.62 21.29 -6.15
N GLY A 145 -1.37 20.84 -5.98
CA GLY A 145 -0.29 21.03 -6.95
C GLY A 145 -0.23 20.02 -8.08
N LEU A 146 -1.10 18.98 -8.09
CA LEU A 146 -1.04 17.90 -9.06
C LEU A 146 -1.25 18.40 -10.49
N LYS A 147 -0.35 18.05 -11.39
CA LYS A 147 -0.35 18.44 -12.81
C LYS A 147 -0.59 17.29 -13.76
N LEU A 148 -0.14 16.12 -13.41
CA LEU A 148 -0.35 14.88 -14.17
C LEU A 148 -1.04 13.85 -13.29
N LEU A 149 -2.17 13.34 -13.76
CA LEU A 149 -2.84 12.16 -13.22
C LEU A 149 -3.00 11.17 -14.37
N ASP A 150 -2.20 10.11 -14.34
CA ASP A 150 -2.30 9.01 -15.31
C ASP A 150 -2.70 7.71 -14.60
N LEU A 151 -3.91 7.27 -14.90
CA LEU A 151 -4.53 6.07 -14.33
C LEU A 151 -5.04 5.14 -15.44
N ASN A 152 -4.67 5.39 -16.69
CA ASN A 152 -5.19 4.62 -17.82
C ASN A 152 -4.83 3.12 -17.71
N ASP A 153 -5.57 2.29 -18.46
CA ASP A 153 -5.35 0.85 -18.52
C ASP A 153 -5.28 0.18 -17.12
N ASN A 154 -6.36 0.37 -16.34
CA ASN A 154 -6.57 -0.23 -15.03
C ASN A 154 -7.98 -0.85 -14.93
N ARG A 155 -8.43 -1.18 -13.71
CA ARG A 155 -9.79 -1.67 -13.43
C ARG A 155 -10.51 -0.77 -12.44
N LEU A 156 -10.16 0.53 -12.43
CA LEU A 156 -10.79 1.53 -11.57
C LEU A 156 -12.25 1.74 -11.98
N SER A 157 -13.09 2.11 -11.01
CA SER A 157 -14.55 2.22 -11.19
C SER A 157 -15.13 3.39 -10.41
N GLY A 158 -16.43 3.59 -10.49
CA GLY A 158 -17.13 4.70 -9.83
C GLY A 158 -17.06 5.99 -10.64
N SER A 159 -17.39 7.14 -10.01
CA SER A 159 -17.41 8.42 -10.69
C SER A 159 -16.01 9.03 -10.84
N ILE A 160 -15.90 9.97 -11.76
CA ILE A 160 -14.69 10.80 -11.95
C ILE A 160 -14.79 12.16 -11.23
N ASP A 161 -15.74 12.33 -10.33
CA ASP A 161 -16.01 13.61 -9.65
C ASP A 161 -14.81 14.10 -8.81
N ALA A 162 -13.98 13.17 -8.33
CA ALA A 162 -12.75 13.50 -7.61
C ALA A 162 -11.80 14.40 -8.42
N LEU A 163 -11.89 14.40 -9.75
CA LEU A 163 -11.07 15.25 -10.62
C LEU A 163 -11.28 16.73 -10.34
N ALA A 164 -12.46 17.14 -9.92
CA ALA A 164 -12.79 18.55 -9.63
C ALA A 164 -11.90 19.17 -8.53
N GLY A 165 -11.30 18.33 -7.67
CA GLY A 165 -10.37 18.78 -6.61
C GLY A 165 -8.98 19.18 -7.12
N PHE A 166 -8.60 18.82 -8.33
CA PHE A 166 -7.23 19.04 -8.85
C PHE A 166 -7.13 20.34 -9.65
N HIS A 167 -7.20 21.49 -9.00
CA HIS A 167 -7.33 22.81 -9.65
C HIS A 167 -6.18 23.20 -10.60
N HIS A 168 -5.00 22.59 -10.47
CA HIS A 168 -3.83 22.83 -11.32
C HIS A 168 -3.52 21.66 -12.27
N LEU A 169 -4.48 20.76 -12.49
CA LEU A 169 -4.29 19.61 -13.36
C LEU A 169 -4.13 20.05 -14.82
N LEU A 170 -3.08 19.56 -15.45
CA LEU A 170 -2.79 19.78 -16.87
C LEU A 170 -3.19 18.58 -17.73
N PHE A 171 -2.98 17.38 -17.21
CA PHE A 171 -3.21 16.13 -17.94
C PHE A 171 -3.95 15.13 -17.05
N ALA A 172 -5.08 14.64 -17.54
CA ALA A 172 -5.87 13.57 -16.94
C ALA A 172 -6.05 12.43 -17.93
N GLN A 173 -5.38 11.31 -17.71
CA GLN A 173 -5.49 10.12 -18.55
C GLN A 173 -6.18 9.01 -17.75
N LEU A 174 -7.45 8.71 -18.11
CA LEU A 174 -8.31 7.79 -17.37
C LEU A 174 -8.90 6.71 -18.28
N HIS A 175 -8.51 6.70 -19.56
CA HIS A 175 -9.06 5.79 -20.54
C HIS A 175 -8.79 4.32 -20.18
N HIS A 176 -9.60 3.41 -20.74
CA HIS A 176 -9.52 1.98 -20.49
C HIS A 176 -9.60 1.62 -19.00
N ASN A 177 -10.70 2.03 -18.35
CA ASN A 177 -11.07 1.69 -16.97
C ASN A 177 -12.55 1.24 -16.94
N LYS A 178 -13.16 1.28 -15.76
CA LYS A 178 -14.58 1.00 -15.52
C LYS A 178 -15.27 2.17 -14.82
N PHE A 179 -14.80 3.39 -15.09
CA PHE A 179 -15.46 4.60 -14.55
C PHE A 179 -16.86 4.72 -15.15
N SER A 180 -17.82 5.11 -14.33
CA SER A 180 -19.22 5.12 -14.71
C SER A 180 -19.97 6.32 -14.15
N GLY A 181 -21.15 6.56 -14.68
CA GLY A 181 -22.00 7.69 -14.30
C GLY A 181 -21.75 8.93 -15.14
N PRO A 182 -22.45 10.04 -14.82
CA PRO A 182 -22.38 11.26 -15.60
C PRO A 182 -21.05 11.99 -15.40
N ILE A 183 -20.63 12.72 -16.43
CA ILE A 183 -19.47 13.62 -16.34
C ILE A 183 -19.89 14.88 -15.60
N SER A 184 -19.23 15.19 -14.47
CA SER A 184 -19.56 16.32 -13.62
C SER A 184 -19.37 17.67 -14.33
N LEU A 185 -20.26 18.64 -14.03
CA LEU A 185 -20.12 20.02 -14.48
C LEU A 185 -18.85 20.68 -13.92
N ASP A 186 -18.41 20.27 -12.75
CA ASP A 186 -17.24 20.83 -12.05
C ASP A 186 -15.92 20.56 -12.79
N LEU A 187 -15.90 19.58 -13.71
CA LEU A 187 -14.75 19.33 -14.58
C LEU A 187 -14.42 20.57 -15.46
N GLY A 188 -15.40 21.40 -15.74
CA GLY A 188 -15.21 22.64 -16.48
C GLY A 188 -14.50 23.74 -15.70
N ASP A 189 -14.33 23.61 -14.40
CA ASP A 189 -13.61 24.57 -13.55
C ASP A 189 -12.08 24.33 -13.59
N LEU A 190 -11.64 23.24 -14.20
CA LEU A 190 -10.21 22.93 -14.38
C LEU A 190 -9.61 23.74 -15.54
N MET A 191 -9.40 25.02 -15.29
CA MET A 191 -9.03 25.99 -16.33
C MET A 191 -7.62 25.82 -16.91
N GLU A 192 -6.73 25.07 -16.23
CA GLU A 192 -5.37 24.79 -16.71
C GLU A 192 -5.29 23.51 -17.53
N LEU A 193 -6.39 22.73 -17.61
CA LEU A 193 -6.43 21.43 -18.26
C LEU A 193 -6.09 21.52 -19.75
N ARG A 194 -5.14 20.69 -20.20
CA ARG A 194 -4.65 20.64 -21.58
C ARG A 194 -5.10 19.38 -22.31
N ALA A 195 -5.16 18.26 -21.59
CA ALA A 195 -5.62 17.02 -22.17
C ALA A 195 -6.41 16.18 -21.15
N VAL A 196 -7.52 15.60 -21.63
CA VAL A 196 -8.35 14.65 -20.91
C VAL A 196 -8.70 13.49 -21.83
N THR A 197 -8.41 12.27 -21.40
CA THR A 197 -8.79 11.05 -22.12
C THR A 197 -9.65 10.18 -21.23
N LEU A 198 -10.90 9.94 -21.63
CA LEU A 198 -11.93 9.23 -20.86
C LEU A 198 -12.51 8.02 -21.60
N PHE A 199 -12.11 7.77 -22.83
CA PHE A 199 -12.66 6.68 -23.67
C PHE A 199 -12.35 5.29 -23.09
N GLY A 200 -13.13 4.29 -23.48
CA GLY A 200 -13.01 2.94 -22.95
C GLY A 200 -13.44 2.85 -21.49
N ASN A 201 -14.51 3.56 -21.11
CA ASN A 201 -15.14 3.57 -19.79
C ASN A 201 -16.67 3.39 -19.94
N ASP A 202 -17.37 3.27 -18.83
CA ASP A 202 -18.85 3.21 -18.78
C ASP A 202 -19.47 4.59 -18.40
N LEU A 203 -18.84 5.71 -18.83
CA LEU A 203 -19.32 7.07 -18.57
C LEU A 203 -20.54 7.38 -19.42
N THR A 204 -21.42 8.26 -18.92
CA THR A 204 -22.68 8.61 -19.58
C THR A 204 -22.96 10.11 -19.56
N GLY A 205 -23.95 10.56 -20.32
CA GLY A 205 -24.44 11.93 -20.32
C GLY A 205 -23.76 12.79 -21.36
N SER A 206 -23.49 14.07 -21.04
CA SER A 206 -22.90 15.01 -21.99
C SER A 206 -21.68 15.73 -21.40
N ILE A 207 -20.74 16.07 -22.26
CA ILE A 207 -19.60 16.90 -21.88
C ILE A 207 -20.10 18.28 -21.45
N PRO A 208 -19.69 18.80 -20.27
CA PRO A 208 -20.11 20.12 -19.82
C PRO A 208 -19.67 21.23 -20.77
N GLN A 209 -20.57 22.16 -21.05
CA GLN A 209 -20.26 23.32 -21.91
C GLN A 209 -19.12 24.18 -21.36
N SER A 210 -18.95 24.23 -20.04
CA SER A 210 -17.81 24.90 -19.37
C SER A 210 -16.46 24.31 -19.83
N LEU A 211 -16.38 22.97 -19.96
CA LEU A 211 -15.17 22.32 -20.47
C LEU A 211 -14.96 22.61 -21.96
N CYS A 212 -16.01 22.61 -22.75
CA CYS A 212 -15.94 23.03 -24.17
C CYS A 212 -15.47 24.47 -24.35
N ASN A 213 -15.89 25.37 -23.44
CA ASN A 213 -15.46 26.76 -23.47
C ASN A 213 -13.96 26.93 -23.17
N ASN A 214 -13.34 25.97 -22.45
CA ASN A 214 -11.92 25.97 -22.15
C ASN A 214 -11.01 25.50 -23.29
N LYS A 215 -11.56 25.18 -24.45
CA LYS A 215 -10.74 24.80 -25.63
C LYS A 215 -9.88 25.97 -26.13
N VAL A 216 -8.70 25.63 -26.67
CA VAL A 216 -7.76 26.60 -27.26
C VAL A 216 -8.44 27.49 -28.30
N GLU A 217 -9.34 26.95 -29.11
CA GLU A 217 -10.12 27.67 -30.13
C GLU A 217 -10.98 28.77 -29.53
N ASN A 218 -11.36 28.68 -28.27
CA ASN A 218 -12.14 29.66 -27.52
C ASN A 218 -11.27 30.54 -26.58
N GLY A 219 -9.93 30.43 -26.70
CA GLY A 219 -8.98 31.17 -25.86
C GLY A 219 -8.62 30.48 -24.55
N GLY A 220 -9.02 29.22 -24.34
CA GLY A 220 -8.68 28.38 -23.19
C GLY A 220 -7.39 27.59 -23.39
N THR A 221 -7.20 26.55 -22.61
CA THR A 221 -5.97 25.72 -22.57
C THR A 221 -6.17 24.31 -23.08
N LEU A 222 -7.40 23.80 -23.16
CA LEU A 222 -7.73 22.42 -23.51
C LEU A 222 -7.45 22.14 -24.99
N GLN A 223 -6.51 21.24 -25.26
CA GLN A 223 -6.07 20.84 -26.58
C GLN A 223 -6.68 19.49 -27.00
N HIS A 224 -6.78 18.54 -26.06
CA HIS A 224 -7.26 17.19 -26.30
C HIS A 224 -8.37 16.81 -25.33
N LEU A 225 -9.50 16.38 -25.89
CA LEU A 225 -10.63 15.83 -25.16
C LEU A 225 -11.13 14.61 -25.94
N GLU A 226 -10.99 13.43 -25.34
CA GLU A 226 -11.28 12.15 -25.99
C GLU A 226 -12.23 11.34 -25.11
N VAL A 227 -13.38 10.94 -25.66
CA VAL A 227 -14.43 10.19 -24.98
C VAL A 227 -15.11 9.21 -25.94
N ASP A 228 -15.97 8.34 -25.41
CA ASP A 228 -16.81 7.42 -26.18
C ASP A 228 -18.03 8.16 -26.73
N CYS A 229 -17.84 9.03 -27.73
CA CYS A 229 -18.90 9.82 -28.35
C CYS A 229 -19.13 9.44 -29.83
N GLY A 230 -18.61 8.30 -30.28
CA GLY A 230 -18.80 7.81 -31.62
C GLY A 230 -19.99 6.83 -31.74
N GLY A 231 -20.39 6.55 -33.02
CA GLY A 231 -21.48 5.62 -33.31
C GLY A 231 -22.87 6.24 -33.37
N ASP A 232 -23.89 5.40 -33.59
CA ASP A 232 -25.28 5.85 -33.79
C ASP A 232 -26.04 6.16 -32.48
N SER A 233 -25.48 5.71 -31.33
CA SER A 233 -26.06 5.93 -30.00
C SER A 233 -24.92 6.00 -28.96
N PRO A 234 -24.19 7.12 -28.94
CA PRO A 234 -23.05 7.27 -28.03
C PRO A 234 -23.54 7.38 -26.58
N ASP A 235 -22.75 6.80 -25.64
CA ASP A 235 -23.02 6.91 -24.22
C ASP A 235 -22.72 8.31 -23.67
N VAL A 236 -21.79 9.02 -24.33
CA VAL A 236 -21.44 10.40 -24.00
C VAL A 236 -21.72 11.31 -25.21
N GLU A 237 -22.51 12.34 -25.00
CA GLU A 237 -22.74 13.40 -26.00
C GLU A 237 -21.62 14.45 -25.91
N CYS A 238 -20.97 14.76 -27.02
CA CYS A 238 -19.87 15.70 -27.06
C CYS A 238 -19.83 16.51 -28.37
N ASP A 239 -20.10 17.79 -28.28
CA ASP A 239 -20.05 18.71 -29.42
C ASP A 239 -18.63 19.29 -29.64
N CYS A 240 -17.72 19.12 -28.68
CA CYS A 240 -16.41 19.78 -28.69
C CYS A 240 -15.21 18.84 -28.53
N CYS A 241 -15.43 17.55 -28.57
CA CYS A 241 -14.34 16.57 -28.44
C CYS A 241 -13.36 16.66 -29.62
N THR A 242 -12.10 16.43 -29.36
CA THR A 242 -11.07 16.35 -30.39
C THR A 242 -11.06 14.98 -31.07
N GLN A 243 -11.46 13.95 -30.33
CA GLN A 243 -11.61 12.60 -30.83
C GLN A 243 -12.83 11.94 -30.16
N CYS A 244 -13.69 11.35 -30.98
CA CYS A 244 -14.77 10.48 -30.57
C CYS A 244 -14.39 9.04 -30.84
N TRP A 245 -14.35 8.23 -29.80
CA TRP A 245 -14.14 6.79 -29.93
C TRP A 245 -15.49 6.10 -30.06
N THR A 246 -15.53 5.00 -30.82
CA THR A 246 -16.65 4.08 -30.77
C THR A 246 -16.29 2.98 -29.81
N GLU A 247 -17.22 2.56 -28.96
CA GLU A 247 -17.00 1.34 -28.20
C GLU A 247 -16.58 0.23 -29.17
N SER A 248 -15.33 -0.25 -29.02
CA SER A 248 -15.00 -1.58 -29.48
C SER A 248 -15.68 -2.53 -28.51
N PRO A 249 -16.54 -3.47 -28.98
CA PRO A 249 -17.05 -4.51 -28.10
C PRO A 249 -15.85 -5.16 -27.45
N THR A 250 -15.79 -5.05 -26.15
CA THR A 250 -14.76 -5.47 -25.25
C THR A 250 -14.10 -6.78 -25.66
N SER A 251 -12.98 -6.71 -26.34
CA SER A 251 -12.04 -7.83 -26.43
C SER A 251 -11.05 -7.75 -25.28
N HIS A 252 -11.53 -7.60 -24.06
CA HIS A 252 -10.80 -8.16 -22.96
C HIS A 252 -10.81 -9.68 -23.18
N PRO A 253 -9.67 -10.36 -23.19
CA PRO A 253 -9.68 -11.80 -23.10
C PRO A 253 -10.40 -12.10 -21.79
N THR A 254 -11.67 -12.52 -21.90
CA THR A 254 -12.34 -13.21 -20.80
C THR A 254 -11.48 -14.44 -20.54
N TYR A 255 -10.64 -14.36 -19.53
CA TYR A 255 -10.22 -15.57 -18.85
C TYR A 255 -11.54 -16.20 -18.38
N SER A 256 -12.02 -17.16 -19.16
CA SER A 256 -13.09 -18.04 -18.70
C SER A 256 -12.65 -18.56 -17.35
N PRO A 257 -13.42 -18.33 -16.29
CA PRO A 257 -13.10 -18.97 -15.01
C PRO A 257 -13.13 -20.46 -15.30
N THR A 258 -12.00 -21.11 -15.08
CA THR A 258 -11.91 -22.56 -15.03
C THR A 258 -13.08 -23.02 -14.17
N PRO A 259 -13.91 -23.98 -14.60
CA PRO A 259 -15.06 -24.39 -13.80
C PRO A 259 -14.56 -24.84 -12.43
N VAL A 260 -15.02 -24.13 -11.42
CA VAL A 260 -14.82 -24.49 -10.02
C VAL A 260 -15.35 -25.90 -9.86
N PRO A 261 -14.57 -26.87 -9.31
CA PRO A 261 -15.10 -28.20 -9.04
C PRO A 261 -16.25 -28.05 -8.05
N THR A 262 -17.47 -28.32 -8.53
CA THR A 262 -18.68 -28.41 -7.73
C THR A 262 -18.63 -29.68 -6.90
N ALA A 263 -18.02 -29.62 -5.71
CA ALA A 263 -18.35 -30.46 -4.57
C ALA A 263 -17.73 -29.84 -3.32
N LEU A 264 -18.47 -28.98 -2.65
CA LEU A 264 -18.24 -28.73 -1.24
C LEU A 264 -18.56 -30.03 -0.48
N PRO A 265 -17.62 -30.57 0.32
CA PRO A 265 -18.01 -31.53 1.32
C PRO A 265 -18.90 -30.82 2.34
N THR A 266 -20.08 -31.35 2.59
CA THR A 266 -20.98 -30.96 3.69
C THR A 266 -20.16 -30.91 4.99
N PRO A 267 -20.19 -29.78 5.74
CA PRO A 267 -19.57 -29.75 7.05
C PRO A 267 -20.30 -30.72 7.96
N VAL A 268 -19.58 -31.74 8.40
CA VAL A 268 -20.00 -32.55 9.55
C VAL A 268 -19.98 -31.60 10.74
N ALA A 269 -21.13 -31.36 11.33
CA ALA A 269 -21.25 -30.58 12.55
C ALA A 269 -20.45 -31.28 13.66
N SER A 270 -19.22 -30.83 13.87
CA SER A 270 -18.48 -31.12 15.09
C SER A 270 -19.13 -30.33 16.22
N ALA A 271 -19.46 -31.02 17.29
CA ALA A 271 -19.97 -30.38 18.50
C ALA A 271 -19.02 -29.25 18.93
N PRO A 272 -19.54 -28.09 19.41
CA PRO A 272 -18.68 -27.02 19.89
C PRO A 272 -17.78 -27.56 21.00
N PRO A 273 -16.47 -27.20 20.99
CA PRO A 273 -15.61 -27.53 22.11
C PRO A 273 -16.23 -26.92 23.36
N SER A 274 -16.30 -27.72 24.41
CA SER A 274 -16.77 -27.30 25.73
C SER A 274 -15.94 -26.08 26.16
N ILE A 275 -16.64 -24.96 26.39
CA ILE A 275 -16.05 -23.73 26.91
C ILE A 275 -15.43 -24.06 28.26
N SER A 276 -14.13 -24.27 28.27
CA SER A 276 -13.31 -24.27 29.47
C SER A 276 -13.40 -22.90 30.10
N ALA A 277 -13.56 -22.86 31.41
CA ALA A 277 -13.85 -21.70 32.26
C ALA A 277 -13.28 -20.39 31.72
N ALA A 278 -14.14 -19.35 31.70
CA ALA A 278 -13.77 -17.96 31.35
C ALA A 278 -12.44 -17.60 32.05
N PRO A 279 -11.45 -17.05 31.29
CA PRO A 279 -10.22 -16.61 31.90
C PRO A 279 -10.54 -15.59 32.99
N THR A 280 -10.05 -15.82 34.18
CA THR A 280 -10.11 -14.88 35.30
C THR A 280 -9.65 -13.52 34.82
N VAL A 281 -10.48 -12.50 35.05
CA VAL A 281 -10.30 -11.11 34.60
C VAL A 281 -8.94 -10.56 35.03
N LYS A 282 -7.94 -10.74 34.17
CA LYS A 282 -6.53 -10.41 34.46
C LYS A 282 -6.30 -8.88 34.59
N CYS A 283 -7.17 -8.08 33.96
CA CYS A 283 -7.06 -6.62 33.88
C CYS A 283 -8.07 -5.88 34.77
N ASN A 284 -8.90 -6.54 35.56
CA ASN A 284 -10.03 -5.93 36.28
C ASN A 284 -11.02 -5.14 35.40
N MET A 285 -11.13 -5.44 34.11
CA MET A 285 -12.05 -4.82 33.16
C MET A 285 -12.73 -5.89 32.31
N ASP A 286 -13.95 -5.59 31.85
CA ASP A 286 -14.64 -6.45 30.91
C ASP A 286 -14.00 -6.37 29.50
N LEU A 287 -14.31 -7.33 28.64
CA LEU A 287 -13.71 -7.43 27.30
C LEU A 287 -13.96 -6.18 26.43
N VAL A 288 -15.12 -5.54 26.57
CA VAL A 288 -15.47 -4.35 25.79
C VAL A 288 -14.62 -3.17 26.25
N SER A 289 -14.52 -2.96 27.55
CA SER A 289 -13.69 -1.90 28.15
C SER A 289 -12.20 -2.10 27.82
N ARG A 290 -11.74 -3.37 27.82
CA ARG A 290 -10.36 -3.71 27.40
C ARG A 290 -10.14 -3.36 25.91
N ALA A 291 -11.06 -3.75 25.04
CA ALA A 291 -10.98 -3.47 23.60
C ALA A 291 -10.92 -1.95 23.34
N VAL A 292 -11.81 -1.17 23.95
CA VAL A 292 -11.81 0.30 23.80
C VAL A 292 -10.51 0.92 24.28
N SER A 293 -9.99 0.48 25.40
CA SER A 293 -8.74 1.01 25.96
C SER A 293 -7.53 0.66 25.11
N LEU A 294 -7.43 -0.58 24.63
CA LEU A 294 -6.38 -1.01 23.71
C LEU A 294 -6.48 -0.26 22.37
N GLN A 295 -7.67 -0.12 21.80
CA GLN A 295 -7.86 0.61 20.57
C GLN A 295 -7.45 2.09 20.71
N SER A 296 -7.76 2.71 21.84
CA SER A 296 -7.33 4.09 22.11
C SER A 296 -5.81 4.21 22.16
N LEU A 297 -5.14 3.24 22.79
CA LEU A 297 -3.68 3.22 22.89
C LEU A 297 -3.00 3.01 21.53
N LEU A 298 -3.57 2.16 20.68
CA LEU A 298 -2.98 1.80 19.39
C LEU A 298 -3.25 2.81 18.28
N ARG A 299 -4.13 3.80 18.49
CA ARG A 299 -4.42 4.86 17.48
C ARG A 299 -3.20 5.69 17.12
N ASP A 300 -2.24 5.82 18.02
CA ASP A 300 -1.03 6.60 17.78
C ASP A 300 0.02 5.83 16.96
N VAL A 301 -0.18 4.52 16.78
CA VAL A 301 0.77 3.62 16.12
C VAL A 301 0.18 2.83 14.96
N SER A 302 -1.12 2.96 14.72
CA SER A 302 -1.81 2.26 13.65
C SER A 302 -3.00 3.06 13.15
N ASP A 303 -3.17 3.10 11.84
CA ASP A 303 -4.34 3.74 11.23
C ASP A 303 -5.65 3.06 11.70
N PRO A 304 -6.60 3.82 12.29
CA PRO A 304 -7.85 3.27 12.78
C PRO A 304 -8.71 2.58 11.71
N VAL A 305 -8.62 3.01 10.45
CA VAL A 305 -9.36 2.41 9.33
C VAL A 305 -8.77 1.04 9.01
N SER A 306 -7.46 0.93 8.93
CA SER A 306 -6.77 -0.34 8.70
C SER A 306 -7.02 -1.34 9.82
N MET A 307 -7.15 -0.90 11.07
CA MET A 307 -7.49 -1.78 12.21
C MET A 307 -8.88 -2.42 12.10
N VAL A 308 -9.83 -1.77 11.42
CA VAL A 308 -11.20 -2.30 11.22
C VAL A 308 -11.42 -2.89 9.83
N THR A 309 -10.50 -2.67 8.89
CA THR A 309 -10.59 -3.21 7.52
C THR A 309 -10.29 -4.70 7.52
N GLU A 310 -11.28 -5.51 7.21
CA GLU A 310 -11.16 -6.97 7.24
C GLU A 310 -10.04 -7.46 6.30
N GLY A 311 -9.14 -8.29 6.85
CA GLY A 311 -8.02 -8.90 6.11
C GLY A 311 -6.75 -8.07 6.06
N SER A 312 -6.75 -6.81 6.49
CA SER A 312 -5.51 -6.04 6.65
C SER A 312 -4.60 -6.67 7.71
N ALA A 313 -3.29 -6.41 7.63
CA ALA A 313 -2.34 -6.87 8.63
C ALA A 313 -2.67 -6.31 10.02
N GLN A 314 -3.07 -5.04 10.09
CA GLN A 314 -3.49 -4.36 11.30
C GLN A 314 -4.76 -4.97 11.90
N ASN A 315 -5.75 -5.30 11.08
CA ASN A 315 -6.97 -5.96 11.55
C ASN A 315 -6.71 -7.38 12.07
N ARG A 316 -5.86 -8.14 11.40
CA ARG A 316 -5.45 -9.49 11.86
C ARG A 316 -4.69 -9.42 13.17
N ALA A 317 -3.72 -8.51 13.29
CA ALA A 317 -2.98 -8.28 14.53
C ALA A 317 -3.88 -7.80 15.68
N TRP A 318 -4.86 -6.93 15.38
CA TRP A 318 -5.85 -6.46 16.32
C TRP A 318 -6.74 -7.61 16.85
N LYS A 319 -7.28 -8.44 15.93
CA LYS A 319 -8.08 -9.61 16.31
C LYS A 319 -7.28 -10.59 17.14
N TRP A 320 -6.05 -10.90 16.71
CA TRP A 320 -5.15 -11.75 17.45
C TRP A 320 -4.89 -11.23 18.88
N LEU A 321 -4.54 -9.96 19.04
CA LEU A 321 -4.27 -9.35 20.35
C LEU A 321 -5.49 -9.40 21.28
N LEU A 322 -6.70 -9.24 20.72
CA LEU A 322 -7.95 -9.25 21.49
C LEU A 322 -8.42 -10.63 21.88
N GLU A 323 -8.35 -11.58 20.97
CA GLU A 323 -9.12 -12.83 21.02
C GLU A 323 -8.22 -14.07 21.19
N GLU A 324 -7.02 -14.05 20.61
CA GLU A 324 -6.17 -15.24 20.47
C GLU A 324 -4.88 -15.15 21.29
N ASP A 325 -4.44 -13.94 21.70
CA ASP A 325 -3.21 -13.78 22.47
C ASP A 325 -3.32 -14.43 23.84
N GLU A 326 -2.69 -15.60 24.01
CA GLU A 326 -2.67 -16.38 25.24
C GLU A 326 -2.02 -15.64 26.43
N MET A 327 -1.17 -14.63 26.16
CA MET A 327 -0.59 -13.79 27.22
C MET A 327 -1.65 -12.89 27.85
N PHE A 328 -2.74 -12.61 27.13
CA PHE A 328 -3.84 -11.75 27.59
C PHE A 328 -3.34 -10.42 28.14
N ILE A 329 -2.72 -9.62 27.28
CA ILE A 329 -2.07 -8.36 27.67
C ILE A 329 -3.10 -7.30 28.07
N CYS A 330 -2.79 -6.52 29.08
CA CYS A 330 -3.65 -5.44 29.57
C CYS A 330 -3.23 -4.08 29.00
N PRO A 331 -4.15 -3.10 28.84
CA PRO A 331 -3.81 -1.78 28.29
C PRO A 331 -2.69 -1.03 29.04
N ASN A 332 -2.44 -1.38 30.30
CA ASN A 332 -1.38 -0.76 31.12
C ASN A 332 -0.05 -1.54 31.09
N ASP A 333 0.01 -2.65 30.37
CA ASP A 333 1.26 -3.41 30.25
C ASP A 333 2.22 -2.67 29.31
N SER A 334 3.47 -2.55 29.70
CA SER A 334 4.48 -1.74 29.00
C SER A 334 4.80 -2.23 27.57
N ASN A 335 4.51 -3.50 27.28
CA ASN A 335 4.82 -4.13 25.99
C ASN A 335 3.61 -4.29 25.04
N VAL A 336 2.46 -3.69 25.36
CA VAL A 336 1.23 -3.77 24.51
C VAL A 336 1.52 -3.38 23.08
N ILE A 337 2.13 -2.22 22.91
CA ILE A 337 2.39 -1.64 21.58
C ILE A 337 3.41 -2.49 20.84
N GLN A 338 4.51 -2.86 21.49
CA GLN A 338 5.53 -3.73 20.90
C GLN A 338 4.91 -5.04 20.40
N ARG A 339 4.09 -5.68 21.23
CA ARG A 339 3.43 -6.94 20.89
C ARG A 339 2.48 -6.83 19.72
N TYR A 340 1.68 -5.76 19.67
CA TYR A 340 0.80 -5.46 18.54
C TYR A 340 1.59 -5.25 17.24
N VAL A 341 2.65 -4.44 17.31
CA VAL A 341 3.49 -4.15 16.12
C VAL A 341 4.18 -5.41 15.59
N MET A 342 4.66 -6.27 16.47
CA MET A 342 5.23 -7.55 16.07
C MET A 342 4.19 -8.46 15.39
N ALA A 343 2.93 -8.42 15.84
CA ALA A 343 1.84 -9.13 15.18
C ALA A 343 1.48 -8.51 13.81
N VAL A 344 1.45 -7.17 13.69
CA VAL A 344 1.28 -6.49 12.39
C VAL A 344 2.40 -6.90 11.44
N PHE A 345 3.64 -6.90 11.91
CA PHE A 345 4.79 -7.33 11.12
C PHE A 345 4.63 -8.78 10.63
N TYR A 346 4.27 -9.71 11.52
CA TYR A 346 4.00 -11.11 11.15
C TYR A 346 2.95 -11.21 10.04
N HIS A 347 1.83 -10.54 10.19
CA HIS A 347 0.73 -10.61 9.22
C HIS A 347 1.03 -9.89 7.90
N SER A 348 1.81 -8.80 7.93
CA SER A 348 2.19 -8.05 6.72
C SER A 348 3.23 -8.81 5.89
N THR A 349 4.06 -9.62 6.51
CA THR A 349 5.09 -10.42 5.85
C THR A 349 4.64 -11.85 5.53
N LEU A 350 3.33 -12.13 5.59
CA LEU A 350 2.76 -13.46 5.37
C LEU A 350 3.37 -14.53 6.30
N GLY A 351 3.48 -14.23 7.59
CA GLY A 351 4.10 -15.08 8.59
C GLY A 351 3.66 -16.54 8.58
N ASP A 352 2.39 -16.81 8.23
CA ASP A 352 1.85 -18.16 8.06
C ASP A 352 2.57 -18.99 6.97
N SER A 353 3.27 -18.31 6.06
CA SER A 353 4.03 -18.94 4.98
C SER A 353 5.52 -19.12 5.30
N TRP A 354 5.98 -18.68 6.47
CA TRP A 354 7.38 -18.79 6.85
C TRP A 354 7.81 -20.26 7.02
N PHE A 355 9.08 -20.54 6.70
CA PHE A 355 9.65 -21.90 6.74
C PHE A 355 9.89 -22.42 8.15
N SER A 356 10.01 -21.56 9.16
CA SER A 356 10.28 -21.93 10.54
C SER A 356 9.47 -21.12 11.52
N CYS A 357 8.97 -21.79 12.57
CA CYS A 357 8.29 -21.18 13.72
C CYS A 357 7.16 -20.18 13.41
N ALA A 358 6.51 -20.29 12.24
CA ALA A 358 5.24 -19.61 12.03
C ALA A 358 4.19 -20.07 13.06
N ASP A 359 3.15 -19.29 13.27
CA ASP A 359 2.06 -19.62 14.19
C ASP A 359 1.40 -20.98 13.86
N ASN A 360 1.33 -21.34 12.58
CA ASN A 360 0.76 -22.60 12.16
C ASN A 360 1.64 -23.81 12.55
N ASN A 361 1.01 -24.91 12.97
CA ASN A 361 1.69 -26.13 13.36
C ASN A 361 2.37 -26.91 12.22
N ASN A 362 2.30 -26.41 10.99
CA ASN A 362 2.84 -27.08 9.79
C ASN A 362 4.30 -26.72 9.52
N THR A 363 4.83 -25.68 10.15
CA THR A 363 6.23 -25.28 9.98
C THR A 363 7.09 -25.84 11.12
N PRO A 364 8.32 -26.35 10.81
CA PRO A 364 9.22 -26.82 11.84
C PRO A 364 9.68 -25.66 12.74
N CYS A 365 9.79 -25.93 14.05
CA CYS A 365 10.37 -24.98 14.99
C CYS A 365 11.52 -25.68 15.71
N PRO A 366 12.75 -25.14 15.71
CA PRO A 366 13.88 -25.74 16.42
C PRO A 366 13.56 -25.98 17.89
N GLN A 367 13.83 -27.19 18.36
CA GLN A 367 13.64 -27.55 19.75
C GLN A 367 14.82 -26.98 20.56
N GLY A 368 14.62 -25.85 21.23
CA GLY A 368 15.58 -25.24 22.14
C GLY A 368 14.86 -24.71 23.39
N ALA A 369 15.57 -24.58 24.49
CA ALA A 369 14.96 -24.28 25.80
C ALA A 369 14.23 -22.94 25.86
N ASP A 370 14.49 -22.00 24.93
CA ASP A 370 14.02 -20.62 25.00
C ASP A 370 13.50 -20.08 23.65
N THR A 371 13.12 -20.94 22.69
CA THR A 371 12.63 -20.52 21.38
C THR A 371 11.18 -20.94 21.16
N TYR A 372 10.33 -19.98 20.91
CA TYR A 372 8.90 -20.19 20.74
C TYR A 372 8.44 -19.76 19.34
N ARG A 373 7.27 -20.28 18.95
CA ARG A 373 6.57 -19.84 17.74
C ARG A 373 6.12 -18.40 17.88
N TRP A 374 6.03 -17.70 16.77
CA TRP A 374 5.42 -16.39 16.72
C TRP A 374 3.94 -16.44 17.12
N LEU A 375 3.43 -15.32 17.62
CA LEU A 375 2.05 -15.15 18.05
C LEU A 375 1.59 -16.14 19.14
N THR A 376 2.51 -16.64 19.97
CA THR A 376 2.18 -17.48 21.12
C THR A 376 2.07 -16.67 22.41
N GLY A 377 1.59 -17.32 23.48
CA GLY A 377 1.53 -16.73 24.83
C GLY A 377 2.89 -16.46 25.50
N ALA A 378 4.01 -16.77 24.82
CA ALA A 378 5.33 -16.38 25.27
C ALA A 378 5.60 -14.89 25.03
N SER A 379 6.56 -14.31 25.78
CA SER A 379 7.07 -12.97 25.45
C SER A 379 7.63 -12.98 24.03
N GLU A 380 7.41 -11.89 23.29
CA GLU A 380 7.94 -11.70 21.93
C GLU A 380 9.45 -11.82 21.87
N CYS A 381 10.16 -11.51 22.96
CA CYS A 381 11.61 -11.72 23.09
C CYS A 381 12.03 -13.17 23.03
N ASN A 382 11.10 -14.10 23.18
CA ASN A 382 11.34 -15.53 23.08
C ASN A 382 10.88 -16.11 21.73
N TRP A 383 10.29 -15.32 20.85
CA TRP A 383 9.93 -15.77 19.52
C TRP A 383 11.18 -15.96 18.65
N LEU A 384 11.15 -16.95 17.77
CA LEU A 384 12.32 -17.25 16.93
C LEU A 384 12.76 -16.02 16.14
N GLY A 385 14.03 -15.69 16.25
CA GLY A 385 14.64 -14.58 15.52
C GLY A 385 14.37 -13.20 16.10
N VAL A 386 13.83 -13.09 17.31
CA VAL A 386 13.61 -11.81 17.99
C VAL A 386 14.67 -11.63 19.06
N ASP A 387 15.42 -10.52 18.97
CA ASP A 387 16.39 -10.09 19.98
C ASP A 387 15.82 -8.94 20.79
N CYS A 388 16.07 -8.95 22.09
CA CYS A 388 15.65 -7.90 23.01
C CYS A 388 16.80 -7.40 23.88
N ASP A 389 16.65 -6.18 24.39
CA ASP A 389 17.51 -5.63 25.42
C ASP A 389 17.18 -6.21 26.81
N ILE A 390 17.96 -5.77 27.83
CA ILE A 390 17.80 -6.19 29.23
C ILE A 390 16.43 -5.79 29.81
N ASN A 391 15.74 -4.82 29.22
CA ASN A 391 14.43 -4.34 29.65
C ASN A 391 13.27 -5.07 28.96
N GLY A 392 13.57 -6.00 28.02
CA GLY A 392 12.58 -6.72 27.23
C GLY A 392 12.06 -5.92 26.04
N LEU A 393 12.76 -4.88 25.60
CA LEU A 393 12.45 -4.17 24.38
C LEU A 393 13.08 -4.88 23.19
N VAL A 394 12.30 -5.12 22.13
CA VAL A 394 12.79 -5.73 20.90
C VAL A 394 13.81 -4.80 20.24
N THR A 395 15.00 -5.32 20.06
CA THR A 395 16.13 -4.60 19.46
C THR A 395 16.50 -5.14 18.09
N GLY A 396 16.01 -6.32 17.74
CA GLY A 396 16.28 -6.92 16.46
C GLY A 396 15.31 -8.03 16.10
N VAL A 397 15.14 -8.28 14.80
CA VAL A 397 14.41 -9.45 14.27
C VAL A 397 15.29 -10.10 13.19
N ILE A 398 15.60 -11.39 13.35
CA ILE A 398 16.52 -12.14 12.50
C ILE A 398 15.76 -13.26 11.80
N PHE A 399 15.74 -13.27 10.46
CA PHE A 399 15.20 -14.38 9.67
C PHE A 399 16.33 -15.26 9.15
N GLY A 400 16.40 -16.50 9.63
CA GLY A 400 17.42 -17.49 9.20
C GLY A 400 17.24 -17.92 7.75
N GLU A 401 18.27 -17.74 6.94
CA GLU A 401 18.55 -17.99 5.53
C GLU A 401 18.38 -16.80 4.57
N PHE A 402 17.59 -15.79 4.86
CA PHE A 402 17.85 -14.46 4.35
C PHE A 402 18.88 -13.82 5.29
N ARG A 403 20.17 -14.03 4.98
CA ARG A 403 21.25 -13.48 5.75
C ARG A 403 21.06 -11.96 5.81
N ASP A 404 20.95 -11.49 7.04
CA ASP A 404 21.29 -10.13 7.45
C ASP A 404 20.24 -9.02 7.17
N ILE A 405 19.01 -9.16 7.71
CA ILE A 405 18.28 -7.97 8.15
C ILE A 405 18.47 -7.89 9.67
N TYR A 406 19.61 -7.37 10.09
CA TYR A 406 19.81 -6.99 11.49
C TYR A 406 19.16 -5.63 11.72
N PHE A 407 18.02 -5.60 12.38
CA PHE A 407 17.55 -4.40 13.06
C PHE A 407 18.20 -4.37 14.45
N THR A 408 19.51 -4.14 14.53
CA THR A 408 20.20 -3.94 15.79
C THR A 408 20.08 -2.47 16.17
N GLY A 409 19.24 -2.18 17.13
CA GLY A 409 19.13 -0.85 17.73
C GLY A 409 17.74 -0.22 17.53
N CYS A 410 16.98 -0.15 18.61
CA CYS A 410 15.74 0.60 18.79
C CYS A 410 14.59 0.29 17.82
N PHE A 411 13.83 -0.77 18.12
CA PHE A 411 12.51 -1.05 17.54
C PHE A 411 11.47 0.05 17.87
N CYS A 412 11.88 1.11 18.53
CA CYS A 412 11.06 2.31 18.83
C CYS A 412 10.53 3.02 17.59
N PHE A 413 11.00 2.68 16.37
CA PHE A 413 10.72 3.42 15.15
C PHE A 413 9.59 2.89 14.26
N LEU A 414 9.10 1.70 14.51
CA LEU A 414 7.84 1.28 13.89
C LEU A 414 6.62 2.00 14.52
N ILE A 415 6.88 2.85 15.50
CA ILE A 415 5.87 3.47 16.31
C ILE A 415 6.32 4.91 16.60
N ASN A 416 5.53 5.88 16.17
CA ASN A 416 5.72 7.30 16.45
C ASN A 416 5.74 7.56 17.97
N PHE A 417 6.87 7.27 18.66
CA PHE A 417 6.99 7.53 20.07
C PHE A 417 7.63 8.89 20.34
N HIS A 418 6.82 9.82 20.83
CA HIS A 418 7.28 11.05 21.48
C HIS A 418 7.87 10.85 22.89
N HIS A 419 8.08 9.61 23.35
CA HIS A 419 8.63 9.30 24.66
C HIS A 419 9.41 7.98 24.62
N CYS A 420 10.68 8.04 24.24
CA CYS A 420 11.74 7.14 24.72
C CYS A 420 12.75 7.95 25.50
#